data_3f6c7eea0825d0e3b300d81a8973483a
#
_entry.id   3f6c7eea0825d0e3b300d81a8973483a
#
_cell.length_a   1.000
_cell.length_b   1.000
_cell.length_c   1.000
_cell.angle_alpha   90.00
_cell.angle_beta   90.00
_cell.angle_gamma   90.00
#
_symmetry.space_group_name_H-M   'P 1'
#
loop_
_entity.id
_entity.type
_entity.pdbx_description
1 polymer ?
#
loop_
_entity_poly.entity_id
_entity_poly.type
_entity_poly.pdbx_seq_one_letter_code
_entity_poly.pdbx_strand_id
1 'polypeptide(L)'
;MKRLALFLAAAAVPACLPAYANEELAKKHACLACHAIDKKLVGPSYKDIAAKYRSDAGAEAKLADKVKKGSQGTWGQVPMPPNAAVPDGDVRALVKWILSQK
;
A
#
# COMPACT_ATOMS: atom_id res chain seq x y z
N MET A 1 -24.63 52.56 -3.18
CA MET A 1 -24.90 51.13 -3.25
C MET A 1 -23.59 50.39 -3.14
N LYS A 2 -23.28 49.85 -1.98
CA LYS A 2 -22.05 49.08 -1.74
C LYS A 2 -22.35 47.64 -2.14
N ARG A 3 -21.72 47.18 -3.20
CA ARG A 3 -21.81 45.77 -3.60
C ARG A 3 -20.86 44.97 -2.69
N LEU A 4 -21.44 44.19 -1.80
CA LEU A 4 -20.70 43.21 -1.01
C LEU A 4 -20.31 42.04 -1.94
N ALA A 5 -19.06 41.95 -2.31
CA ALA A 5 -18.55 40.78 -3.03
C ALA A 5 -18.35 39.66 -2.01
N LEU A 6 -19.22 38.66 -2.03
CA LEU A 6 -19.04 37.42 -1.29
C LEU A 6 -17.94 36.63 -2.00
N PHE A 7 -16.73 36.61 -1.44
CA PHE A 7 -15.71 35.66 -1.83
C PHE A 7 -16.05 34.33 -1.19
N LEU A 8 -16.62 33.39 -1.92
CA LEU A 8 -16.66 31.98 -1.53
C LEU A 8 -15.22 31.46 -1.63
N ALA A 9 -14.55 31.36 -0.51
CA ALA A 9 -13.29 30.59 -0.42
C ALA A 9 -13.68 29.11 -0.54
N ALA A 10 -13.43 28.49 -1.68
CA ALA A 10 -13.51 27.05 -1.82
C ALA A 10 -12.37 26.46 -0.98
N ALA A 11 -12.69 25.93 0.21
CA ALA A 11 -11.73 25.14 0.97
C ALA A 11 -11.46 23.84 0.20
N ALA A 12 -10.28 23.72 -0.39
CA ALA A 12 -9.81 22.46 -0.94
C ALA A 12 -9.62 21.49 0.24
N VAL A 13 -10.53 20.53 0.38
CA VAL A 13 -10.37 19.43 1.31
C VAL A 13 -9.31 18.51 0.71
N PRO A 14 -8.13 18.32 1.33
CA PRO A 14 -7.17 17.32 0.84
C PRO A 14 -7.86 15.96 0.88
N ALA A 15 -7.82 15.23 -0.24
CA ALA A 15 -8.31 13.87 -0.32
C ALA A 15 -7.37 12.95 0.48
N CYS A 16 -7.51 12.96 1.80
CA CYS A 16 -6.90 11.95 2.66
C CYS A 16 -7.73 10.68 2.49
N LEU A 17 -7.19 9.72 1.71
CA LEU A 17 -7.70 8.35 1.78
C LEU A 17 -7.50 7.87 3.22
N PRO A 18 -8.55 7.44 3.93
CA PRO A 18 -8.39 6.92 5.27
C PRO A 18 -7.47 5.71 5.24
N ALA A 19 -6.57 5.58 6.23
CA ALA A 19 -5.61 4.47 6.31
C ALA A 19 -6.28 3.08 6.25
N TYR A 20 -7.51 2.95 6.77
CA TYR A 20 -8.28 1.70 6.71
C TYR A 20 -8.76 1.32 5.31
N ALA A 21 -8.85 2.26 4.34
CA ALA A 21 -9.25 1.94 2.97
C ALA A 21 -8.24 1.02 2.29
N ASN A 22 -6.96 1.16 2.62
CA ASN A 22 -5.89 0.32 2.07
C ASN A 22 -5.77 -1.02 2.82
N GLU A 23 -6.10 -1.05 4.09
CA GLU A 23 -6.29 -2.31 4.83
C GLU A 23 -7.47 -3.10 4.26
N GLU A 24 -8.56 -2.43 3.90
CA GLU A 24 -9.70 -3.05 3.21
C GLU A 24 -9.31 -3.65 1.85
N LEU A 25 -8.45 -2.99 1.08
CA LEU A 25 -7.91 -3.55 -0.16
C LEU A 25 -7.07 -4.81 0.11
N ALA A 26 -6.26 -4.81 1.15
CA ALA A 26 -5.47 -5.96 1.55
C ALA A 26 -6.36 -7.16 1.93
N LYS A 27 -7.46 -6.91 2.65
CA LYS A 27 -8.47 -7.93 2.95
C LYS A 27 -9.16 -8.43 1.69
N LYS A 28 -9.61 -7.53 0.83
CA LYS A 28 -10.30 -7.85 -0.42
C LYS A 28 -9.49 -8.79 -1.31
N HIS A 29 -8.18 -8.59 -1.38
CA HIS A 29 -7.28 -9.39 -2.19
C HIS A 29 -6.57 -10.52 -1.43
N ALA A 30 -7.06 -10.86 -0.24
CA ALA A 30 -6.56 -11.94 0.60
C ALA A 30 -5.08 -11.82 1.03
N CYS A 31 -4.50 -10.64 0.98
CA CYS A 31 -3.12 -10.39 1.42
C CYS A 31 -2.92 -10.72 2.90
N LEU A 32 -3.92 -10.46 3.73
CA LEU A 32 -3.87 -10.69 5.18
C LEU A 32 -3.96 -12.17 5.59
N ALA A 33 -4.15 -13.07 4.64
CA ALA A 33 -3.99 -14.50 4.89
C ALA A 33 -2.53 -14.88 5.19
N CYS A 34 -1.57 -14.15 4.60
CA CYS A 34 -0.14 -14.43 4.73
C CYS A 34 0.66 -13.28 5.35
N HIS A 35 0.12 -12.07 5.37
CA HIS A 35 0.77 -10.89 5.94
C HIS A 35 -0.05 -10.30 7.08
N ALA A 36 0.63 -9.74 8.06
CA ALA A 36 0.05 -8.86 9.07
C ALA A 36 0.81 -7.54 9.11
N ILE A 37 0.24 -6.53 9.77
CA ILE A 37 0.87 -5.21 9.84
C ILE A 37 2.16 -5.27 10.66
N ASP A 38 2.16 -5.93 11.80
CA ASP A 38 3.19 -5.84 12.84
C ASP A 38 3.81 -7.17 13.25
N LYS A 39 3.43 -8.28 12.64
CA LYS A 39 3.99 -9.59 12.95
C LYS A 39 4.17 -10.45 11.71
N LYS A 40 5.15 -11.34 11.75
CA LYS A 40 5.34 -12.36 10.73
C LYS A 40 4.24 -13.42 10.84
N LEU A 41 3.65 -13.75 9.70
CA LEU A 41 2.81 -14.93 9.51
C LEU A 41 3.51 -15.89 8.54
N VAL A 42 2.88 -16.25 7.45
CA VAL A 42 3.54 -16.96 6.34
C VAL A 42 4.56 -16.06 5.66
N GLY A 43 4.18 -14.83 5.37
CA GLY A 43 5.04 -13.77 4.84
C GLY A 43 5.51 -12.79 5.91
N PRO A 44 6.43 -11.87 5.55
CA PRO A 44 6.91 -10.84 6.46
C PRO A 44 5.80 -9.87 6.85
N SER A 45 5.98 -9.21 8.01
CA SER A 45 5.09 -8.11 8.41
C SER A 45 5.22 -6.93 7.46
N TYR A 46 4.17 -6.14 7.31
CA TYR A 46 4.23 -4.92 6.52
C TYR A 46 5.22 -3.89 7.08
N LYS A 47 5.37 -3.83 8.40
CA LYS A 47 6.39 -2.98 9.05
C LYS A 47 7.80 -3.39 8.68
N ASP A 48 8.10 -4.68 8.63
CA ASP A 48 9.42 -5.20 8.22
C ASP A 48 9.69 -4.92 6.75
N ILE A 49 8.68 -5.06 5.89
CA ILE A 49 8.80 -4.71 4.48
C ILE A 49 9.12 -3.22 4.34
N ALA A 50 8.36 -2.35 5.00
CA ALA A 50 8.60 -0.91 4.99
C ALA A 50 10.01 -0.55 5.49
N ALA A 51 10.48 -1.19 6.56
CA ALA A 51 11.81 -0.97 7.11
C ALA A 51 12.91 -1.36 6.13
N LYS A 52 12.77 -2.53 5.48
CA LYS A 52 13.74 -3.02 4.49
C LYS A 52 13.88 -2.09 3.29
N TYR A 53 12.78 -1.53 2.81
CA TYR A 53 12.75 -0.73 1.58
C TYR A 53 12.74 0.80 1.82
N ARG A 54 12.85 1.25 3.06
CA ARG A 54 12.74 2.69 3.43
C ARG A 54 13.68 3.60 2.67
N SER A 55 14.89 3.15 2.39
CA SER A 55 15.92 3.92 1.69
C SER A 55 16.01 3.62 0.19
N ASP A 56 15.14 2.78 -0.33
CA ASP A 56 15.15 2.38 -1.73
C ASP A 56 14.17 3.24 -2.53
N ALA A 57 14.68 4.14 -3.37
CA ALA A 57 13.86 5.00 -4.24
C ALA A 57 13.04 4.21 -5.26
N GLY A 58 13.46 3.00 -5.62
CA GLY A 58 12.76 2.10 -6.55
C GLY A 58 11.79 1.13 -5.88
N ALA A 59 11.58 1.24 -4.56
CA ALA A 59 10.82 0.26 -3.79
C ALA A 59 9.39 0.06 -4.29
N GLU A 60 8.69 1.13 -4.63
CA GLU A 60 7.29 1.05 -5.08
C GLU A 60 7.16 0.17 -6.33
N ALA A 61 7.98 0.39 -7.34
CA ALA A 61 7.96 -0.39 -8.59
C ALA A 61 8.39 -1.85 -8.35
N LYS A 62 9.42 -2.07 -7.53
CA LYS A 62 9.90 -3.43 -7.20
C LYS A 62 8.84 -4.23 -6.45
N LEU A 63 8.19 -3.63 -5.46
CA LEU A 63 7.16 -4.31 -4.68
C LEU A 63 5.89 -4.55 -5.49
N ALA A 64 5.50 -3.61 -6.34
CA ALA A 64 4.37 -3.80 -7.25
C ALA A 64 4.62 -4.99 -8.20
N ASP A 65 5.82 -5.13 -8.74
CA ASP A 65 6.20 -6.26 -9.58
C ASP A 65 6.14 -7.58 -8.81
N LYS A 66 6.65 -7.61 -7.58
CA LYS A 66 6.61 -8.80 -6.72
C LYS A 66 5.18 -9.23 -6.35
N VAL A 67 4.28 -8.30 -6.13
CA VAL A 67 2.88 -8.60 -5.89
C VAL A 67 2.23 -9.24 -7.13
N LYS A 68 2.47 -8.68 -8.29
CA LYS A 68 1.86 -9.16 -9.55
C LYS A 68 2.43 -10.49 -10.00
N LYS A 69 3.74 -10.67 -9.93
CA LYS A 69 4.47 -11.84 -10.47
C LYS A 69 4.83 -12.87 -9.41
N GLY A 70 4.66 -12.53 -8.13
CA GLY A 70 5.18 -13.35 -7.04
C GLY A 70 6.67 -13.13 -6.79
N SER A 71 7.17 -13.72 -5.72
CA SER A 71 8.59 -13.63 -5.37
C SER A 71 9.03 -14.83 -4.54
N GLN A 72 10.33 -15.09 -4.55
CA GLN A 72 10.97 -16.14 -3.75
C GLN A 72 12.37 -15.71 -3.33
N GLY A 73 12.77 -16.10 -2.14
CA GLY A 73 14.15 -15.95 -1.66
C GLY A 73 14.44 -14.64 -0.93
N THR A 74 13.68 -13.57 -1.12
CA THR A 74 13.94 -12.28 -0.44
C THR A 74 13.71 -12.38 1.08
N TRP A 75 12.72 -13.15 1.50
CA TRP A 75 12.32 -13.32 2.90
C TRP A 75 12.38 -14.77 3.37
N GLY A 76 13.13 -15.59 2.67
CA GLY A 76 13.28 -17.02 2.93
C GLY A 76 12.75 -17.89 1.79
N GLN A 77 12.53 -19.17 2.10
CA GLN A 77 12.23 -20.17 1.06
C GLN A 77 10.75 -20.23 0.67
N VAL A 78 9.84 -19.76 1.52
CA VAL A 78 8.41 -19.79 1.21
C VAL A 78 8.11 -18.76 0.11
N PRO A 79 7.63 -19.19 -1.06
CA PRO A 79 7.32 -18.25 -2.14
C PRO A 79 6.05 -17.48 -1.85
N MET A 80 6.01 -16.21 -2.28
CA MET A 80 4.80 -15.45 -2.43
C MET A 80 4.20 -15.76 -3.80
N PRO A 81 2.96 -16.28 -3.88
CA PRO A 81 2.35 -16.56 -5.16
C PRO A 81 2.02 -15.28 -5.93
N PRO A 82 1.94 -15.34 -7.26
CA PRO A 82 1.56 -14.19 -8.07
C PRO A 82 0.10 -13.80 -7.86
N ASN A 83 -0.14 -12.49 -7.84
CA ASN A 83 -1.48 -11.89 -7.74
C ASN A 83 -1.83 -11.15 -9.05
N ALA A 84 -1.72 -11.84 -10.16
CA ALA A 84 -1.87 -11.26 -11.50
C ALA A 84 -3.25 -10.63 -11.76
N ALA A 85 -4.30 -11.10 -11.08
CA ALA A 85 -5.66 -10.60 -11.23
C ALA A 85 -5.95 -9.31 -10.45
N VAL A 86 -5.08 -8.91 -9.53
CA VAL A 86 -5.26 -7.65 -8.79
C VAL A 86 -5.01 -6.47 -9.74
N PRO A 87 -5.96 -5.51 -9.87
CA PRO A 87 -5.77 -4.36 -10.74
C PRO A 87 -4.53 -3.54 -10.36
N ASP A 88 -3.82 -3.00 -11.36
CA ASP A 88 -2.58 -2.26 -11.15
C ASP A 88 -2.74 -1.04 -10.22
N GLY A 89 -3.88 -0.35 -10.30
CA GLY A 89 -4.20 0.75 -9.39
C GLY A 89 -4.30 0.31 -7.93
N ASP A 90 -4.90 -0.83 -7.67
CA ASP A 90 -5.02 -1.42 -6.33
C ASP A 90 -3.65 -1.89 -5.82
N VAL A 91 -2.83 -2.49 -6.68
CA VAL A 91 -1.45 -2.88 -6.33
C VAL A 91 -0.64 -1.67 -5.89
N ARG A 92 -0.70 -0.57 -6.65
CA ARG A 92 0.01 0.67 -6.29
C ARG A 92 -0.48 1.26 -4.96
N ALA A 93 -1.78 1.31 -4.75
CA ALA A 93 -2.36 1.79 -3.49
C ALA A 93 -1.92 0.93 -2.30
N LEU A 94 -1.93 -0.39 -2.46
CA LEU A 94 -1.45 -1.34 -1.46
C LEU A 94 0.03 -1.15 -1.15
N VAL A 95 0.87 -1.06 -2.16
CA VAL A 95 2.33 -0.90 -1.98
C VAL A 95 2.67 0.42 -1.28
N LYS A 96 2.03 1.52 -1.65
CA LYS A 96 2.20 2.81 -0.96
C LYS A 96 1.81 2.73 0.51
N TRP A 97 0.70 2.09 0.80
CA TRP A 97 0.25 1.89 2.17
C TRP A 97 1.21 1.00 2.97
N ILE A 98 1.68 -0.10 2.38
CA ILE A 98 2.67 -0.98 3.01
C ILE A 98 3.95 -0.20 3.34
N LEU A 99 4.47 0.57 2.40
CA LEU A 99 5.68 1.38 2.59
C LEU A 99 5.50 2.51 3.61
N SER A 100 4.28 2.91 3.92
CA SER A 100 3.96 3.92 4.94
C SER A 100 3.97 3.37 6.37
N GLN A 101 4.05 2.07 6.55
CA GLN A 101 4.04 1.45 7.88
C GLN A 101 5.32 1.79 8.67
N LYS A 102 5.17 2.04 9.96
CA LYS A 102 6.27 2.41 10.86
C LYS A 102 6.41 1.45 12.02
#